data_ad926893d83562f7881719cf5797ed90
#
_entry.id   ad926893d83562f7881719cf5797ed90
#
_cell.length_a   1.000
_cell.length_b   1.000
_cell.length_c   1.000
_cell.angle_alpha   90.00
_cell.angle_beta   90.00
_cell.angle_gamma   90.00
#
_symmetry.space_group_name_H-M   'P 1'
#
loop_
_entity.id
_entity.type
_entity.pdbx_description
1 polymer ?
#
loop_
_entity_poly.entity_id
_entity_poly.type
_entity_poly.pdbx_seq_one_letter_code
_entity_poly.pdbx_strand_id
1 'polypeptide(L)'
;ENDGGFVMTITKNMLLYFIRDMGITILGETKTEQQFAGIKHWIPERKDLSDEYLYLYDGAHIPEKTQILSQTVCMLVIFSQKEAGQKNQEQRKKWRQFHNNLICIETEKSVPEVMNALVEIFYRLVEWDKNMHIAALEGKDVQELIDISEPVLEYPMIVFDASFDVLAYTKHCESHYKTFWETVQQGYTD
;
A
#
# COMPACT_ATOMS: atom_id res chain seq x y z
N GLU A 1 19.88 18.47 -17.49
CA GLU A 1 20.10 18.42 -16.04
C GLU A 1 18.92 17.62 -15.47
N ASN A 2 19.16 16.33 -15.19
CA ASN A 2 18.22 15.51 -14.48
C ASN A 2 18.20 16.01 -13.03
N ASP A 3 17.18 16.73 -12.67
CA ASP A 3 16.80 16.90 -11.28
C ASP A 3 16.48 15.50 -10.74
N GLY A 4 17.48 14.88 -10.12
CA GLY A 4 17.34 13.57 -9.49
C GLY A 4 16.48 13.67 -8.22
N GLY A 5 15.28 14.21 -8.36
CA GLY A 5 14.27 14.17 -7.32
C GLY A 5 13.98 12.69 -7.04
N PHE A 6 14.31 12.25 -5.84
CA PHE A 6 14.01 10.92 -5.34
C PHE A 6 12.48 10.77 -5.38
N VAL A 7 11.98 10.06 -6.37
CA VAL A 7 10.54 9.72 -6.44
C VAL A 7 10.37 8.44 -5.64
N MET A 8 9.75 8.53 -4.47
CA MET A 8 9.36 7.34 -3.72
C MET A 8 8.52 6.44 -4.61
N THR A 9 8.94 5.21 -4.73
CA THR A 9 8.15 4.16 -5.38
C THR A 9 7.50 3.29 -4.32
N ILE A 10 6.19 3.15 -4.40
CA ILE A 10 5.42 2.35 -3.45
C ILE A 10 5.40 0.90 -3.94
N THR A 11 5.83 -0.03 -3.09
CA THR A 11 5.82 -1.45 -3.45
C THR A 11 4.39 -2.01 -3.44
N LYS A 12 4.17 -3.04 -4.24
CA LYS A 12 2.90 -3.78 -4.24
C LYS A 12 2.52 -4.25 -2.84
N ASN A 13 3.48 -4.77 -2.06
CA ASN A 13 3.22 -5.28 -0.72
C ASN A 13 2.80 -4.18 0.25
N MET A 14 3.41 -2.99 0.19
CA MET A 14 2.97 -1.82 0.97
C MET A 14 1.53 -1.47 0.64
N LEU A 15 1.20 -1.39 -0.66
CA LEU A 15 -0.14 -1.06 -1.10
C LEU A 15 -1.18 -2.08 -0.61
N LEU A 16 -0.88 -3.37 -0.74
CA LEU A 16 -1.77 -4.46 -0.30
C LEU A 16 -1.96 -4.46 1.22
N TYR A 17 -0.95 -4.07 1.99
CA TYR A 17 -1.05 -3.90 3.43
C TYR A 17 -2.16 -2.89 3.79
N PHE A 18 -2.08 -1.68 3.25
CA PHE A 18 -3.09 -0.64 3.50
C PHE A 18 -4.48 -0.97 2.93
N ILE A 19 -4.56 -1.68 1.81
CA ILE A 19 -5.84 -2.14 1.26
C ILE A 19 -6.57 -3.08 2.21
N ARG A 20 -5.87 -3.98 2.92
CA ARG A 20 -6.49 -4.93 3.85
C ARG A 20 -7.27 -4.23 4.95
N ASP A 21 -6.74 -3.14 5.49
CA ASP A 21 -7.39 -2.40 6.58
C ASP A 21 -8.63 -1.60 6.14
N MET A 22 -8.84 -1.47 4.84
CA MET A 22 -10.00 -0.78 4.28
C MET A 22 -11.27 -1.63 4.19
N GLY A 23 -11.30 -2.83 4.78
CA GLY A 23 -12.42 -3.77 4.64
C GLY A 23 -12.54 -4.38 3.24
N ILE A 24 -11.41 -4.51 2.55
CA ILE A 24 -11.30 -5.06 1.21
C ILE A 24 -10.75 -6.49 1.30
N THR A 25 -11.40 -7.43 0.63
CA THR A 25 -10.94 -8.82 0.55
C THR A 25 -10.07 -9.02 -0.67
N ILE A 26 -8.81 -9.44 -0.47
CA ILE A 26 -7.92 -9.81 -1.57
C ILE A 26 -8.26 -11.24 -2.01
N LEU A 27 -8.77 -11.37 -3.23
CA LEU A 27 -9.18 -12.65 -3.82
C LEU A 27 -8.02 -13.39 -4.51
N GLY A 28 -6.97 -12.67 -4.82
CA GLY A 28 -5.76 -13.19 -5.43
C GLY A 28 -4.87 -12.08 -5.96
N GLU A 29 -3.58 -12.37 -6.01
CA GLU A 29 -2.56 -11.43 -6.44
C GLU A 29 -1.50 -12.13 -7.31
N THR A 30 -0.81 -11.35 -8.13
CA THR A 30 0.41 -11.79 -8.81
C THR A 30 1.53 -12.02 -7.79
N LYS A 31 2.38 -13.00 -8.07
CA LYS A 31 3.60 -13.26 -7.26
C LYS A 31 4.73 -12.27 -7.56
N THR A 32 4.64 -11.53 -8.67
CA THR A 32 5.66 -10.58 -9.08
C THR A 32 5.65 -9.39 -8.12
N GLU A 33 6.77 -9.09 -7.49
CA GLU A 33 6.96 -7.85 -6.76
C GLU A 33 7.12 -6.71 -7.76
N GLN A 34 6.44 -5.60 -7.51
CA GLN A 34 6.45 -4.45 -8.40
C GLN A 34 6.37 -3.15 -7.58
N GLN A 35 6.96 -2.10 -8.12
CA GLN A 35 6.92 -0.77 -7.56
C GLN A 35 6.09 0.15 -8.44
N PHE A 36 5.37 1.08 -7.82
CA PHE A 36 4.49 2.00 -8.52
C PHE A 36 4.85 3.45 -8.17
N ALA A 37 4.92 4.28 -9.20
CA ALA A 37 5.03 5.74 -9.08
C ALA A 37 3.65 6.42 -8.96
N GLY A 38 2.56 5.66 -9.13
CA GLY A 38 1.21 6.19 -9.02
C GLY A 38 0.13 5.20 -9.42
N ILE A 39 -1.12 5.68 -9.39
CA ILE A 39 -2.32 4.91 -9.69
C ILE A 39 -3.08 5.59 -10.81
N LYS A 40 -3.63 4.80 -11.72
CA LYS A 40 -4.45 5.28 -12.84
C LYS A 40 -5.68 4.42 -13.04
N HIS A 41 -6.77 5.03 -13.49
CA HIS A 41 -7.90 4.26 -14.02
C HIS A 41 -7.51 3.72 -15.41
N TRP A 42 -7.72 2.44 -15.63
CA TRP A 42 -7.47 1.86 -16.95
C TRP A 42 -8.58 2.23 -17.93
N ILE A 43 -8.18 2.73 -19.08
CA ILE A 43 -9.06 3.04 -20.21
C ILE A 43 -8.64 2.10 -21.34
N PRO A 44 -9.47 1.12 -21.73
CA PRO A 44 -9.12 0.06 -22.69
C PRO A 44 -8.60 0.53 -24.04
N GLU A 45 -9.00 1.73 -24.47
CA GLU A 45 -8.58 2.32 -25.74
C GLU A 45 -7.18 2.96 -25.70
N ARG A 46 -6.63 3.19 -24.51
CA ARG A 46 -5.28 3.75 -24.36
C ARG A 46 -4.21 2.71 -24.65
N LYS A 47 -3.20 3.12 -25.43
CA LYS A 47 -2.08 2.29 -25.87
C LYS A 47 -0.80 2.52 -25.08
N ASP A 48 -0.71 3.66 -24.42
CA ASP A 48 0.46 4.16 -23.70
C ASP A 48 0.42 3.75 -22.21
N LEU A 49 0.43 2.46 -21.95
CA LEU A 49 0.50 1.92 -20.58
C LEU A 49 1.96 1.75 -20.17
N SER A 50 2.31 2.30 -18.99
CA SER A 50 3.61 2.12 -18.36
C SER A 50 3.47 1.16 -17.18
N ASP A 51 4.47 0.34 -16.93
CA ASP A 51 4.58 -0.55 -15.77
C ASP A 51 4.90 0.18 -14.46
N GLU A 52 5.20 1.48 -14.53
CA GLU A 52 5.35 2.35 -13.36
C GLU A 52 4.04 2.66 -12.65
N TYR A 53 2.88 2.32 -13.23
CA TYR A 53 1.57 2.63 -12.65
C TYR A 53 0.75 1.39 -12.35
N LEU A 54 0.01 1.44 -11.23
CA LEU A 54 -1.06 0.49 -10.96
C LEU A 54 -2.33 0.96 -11.65
N TYR A 55 -2.94 0.10 -12.47
CA TYR A 55 -4.17 0.42 -13.18
C TYR A 55 -5.37 -0.22 -12.51
N LEU A 56 -6.40 0.57 -12.21
CA LEU A 56 -7.67 0.09 -11.64
C LEU A 56 -8.72 -0.11 -12.70
N TYR A 57 -9.52 -1.17 -12.56
CA TYR A 57 -10.65 -1.44 -13.43
C TYR A 57 -11.76 -2.22 -12.74
N ASP A 58 -13.00 -2.10 -13.28
CA ASP A 58 -14.16 -2.85 -12.84
C ASP A 58 -14.08 -4.31 -13.28
N GLY A 59 -14.15 -5.24 -12.32
CA GLY A 59 -14.07 -6.68 -12.58
C GLY A 59 -15.30 -7.28 -13.26
N ALA A 60 -16.43 -6.59 -13.24
CA ALA A 60 -17.67 -7.07 -13.84
C ALA A 60 -17.58 -7.17 -15.36
N HIS A 61 -16.73 -6.39 -16.00
CA HIS A 61 -16.64 -6.29 -17.46
C HIS A 61 -15.21 -6.51 -17.95
N ILE A 62 -15.05 -7.44 -18.89
CA ILE A 62 -13.80 -7.58 -19.65
C ILE A 62 -14.02 -6.89 -20.99
N PRO A 63 -13.20 -5.90 -21.35
CA PRO A 63 -13.36 -5.19 -22.60
C PRO A 63 -13.24 -6.10 -23.81
N GLU A 64 -14.17 -6.02 -24.77
CA GLU A 64 -14.20 -6.88 -25.96
C GLU A 64 -13.06 -6.62 -26.95
N LYS A 65 -12.55 -5.38 -26.98
CA LYS A 65 -11.45 -4.95 -27.85
C LYS A 65 -10.24 -4.62 -27.00
N THR A 66 -9.57 -5.64 -26.53
CA THR A 66 -8.37 -5.45 -25.73
C THR A 66 -7.13 -5.61 -26.57
N GLN A 67 -6.28 -4.62 -26.49
CA GLN A 67 -4.90 -4.79 -26.87
C GLN A 67 -4.25 -5.77 -25.91
N ILE A 68 -3.31 -6.55 -26.41
CA ILE A 68 -2.44 -7.38 -25.60
C ILE A 68 -1.70 -6.43 -24.66
N LEU A 69 -2.08 -6.43 -23.38
CA LEU A 69 -1.36 -5.69 -22.36
C LEU A 69 0.03 -6.28 -22.19
N SER A 70 1.03 -5.44 -22.02
CA SER A 70 2.35 -5.92 -21.61
C SER A 70 2.22 -6.69 -20.30
N GLN A 71 2.87 -7.82 -20.18
CA GLN A 71 2.87 -8.65 -18.95
C GLN A 71 3.48 -7.92 -17.74
N THR A 72 4.19 -6.82 -17.97
CA THR A 72 4.77 -5.98 -16.92
C THR A 72 3.75 -5.03 -16.29
N VAL A 73 2.68 -4.66 -17.00
CA VAL A 73 1.63 -3.79 -16.49
C VAL A 73 0.82 -4.49 -15.40
N CYS A 74 0.74 -3.90 -14.21
CA CYS A 74 -0.05 -4.44 -13.11
C CYS A 74 -1.46 -3.83 -13.10
N MET A 75 -2.46 -4.69 -12.95
CA MET A 75 -3.86 -4.28 -12.85
C MET A 75 -4.49 -4.70 -11.54
N LEU A 76 -5.22 -3.78 -10.92
CA LEU A 76 -6.08 -4.04 -9.78
C LEU A 76 -7.54 -4.10 -10.28
N VAL A 77 -8.11 -5.29 -10.20
CA VAL A 77 -9.46 -5.57 -10.70
C VAL A 77 -10.41 -5.69 -9.51
N ILE A 78 -11.45 -4.87 -9.52
CA ILE A 78 -12.37 -4.67 -8.41
C ILE A 78 -13.67 -5.43 -8.70
N PHE A 79 -14.01 -6.38 -7.82
CA PHE A 79 -15.27 -7.14 -7.88
C PHE A 79 -16.23 -6.65 -6.80
N SER A 80 -17.51 -6.53 -7.14
CA SER A 80 -18.54 -6.14 -6.18
C SER A 80 -18.85 -7.31 -5.24
N GLN A 81 -18.85 -7.04 -3.94
CA GLN A 81 -19.24 -8.01 -2.92
C GLN A 81 -20.73 -8.39 -3.02
N LYS A 82 -21.57 -7.50 -3.56
CA LYS A 82 -22.99 -7.78 -3.79
C LYS A 82 -23.25 -8.88 -4.82
N GLU A 83 -22.27 -9.11 -5.71
CA GLU A 83 -22.30 -10.18 -6.73
C GLU A 83 -21.39 -11.36 -6.34
N ALA A 84 -21.06 -11.48 -5.05
CA ALA A 84 -20.20 -12.53 -4.52
C ALA A 84 -20.69 -13.95 -4.88
N GLY A 85 -19.74 -14.87 -5.04
CA GLY A 85 -20.02 -16.27 -5.33
C GLY A 85 -19.59 -16.69 -6.74
N GLN A 86 -20.41 -17.54 -7.38
CA GLN A 86 -20.03 -18.22 -8.61
C GLN A 86 -19.74 -17.25 -9.77
N LYS A 87 -20.49 -16.15 -9.87
CA LYS A 87 -20.32 -15.12 -10.92
C LYS A 87 -18.93 -14.46 -10.83
N ASN A 88 -18.53 -14.03 -9.63
CA ASN A 88 -17.20 -13.44 -9.44
C ASN A 88 -16.07 -14.45 -9.70
N GLN A 89 -16.29 -15.74 -9.37
CA GLN A 89 -15.29 -16.78 -9.68
C GLN A 89 -15.09 -16.97 -11.18
N GLU A 90 -16.18 -17.00 -11.96
CA GLU A 90 -16.11 -17.11 -13.43
C GLU A 90 -15.43 -15.87 -14.06
N GLN A 91 -15.78 -14.68 -13.60
CA GLN A 91 -15.15 -13.45 -14.07
C GLN A 91 -13.66 -13.42 -13.75
N ARG A 92 -13.25 -13.81 -12.53
CA ARG A 92 -11.82 -13.89 -12.17
C ARG A 92 -11.05 -14.86 -13.06
N LYS A 93 -11.63 -16.03 -13.39
CA LYS A 93 -10.99 -16.97 -14.33
C LYS A 93 -10.76 -16.33 -15.70
N LYS A 94 -11.75 -15.60 -16.22
CA LYS A 94 -11.64 -14.88 -17.49
C LYS A 94 -10.57 -13.79 -17.44
N TRP A 95 -10.52 -13.02 -16.36
CA TRP A 95 -9.50 -11.99 -16.15
C TRP A 95 -8.09 -12.58 -16.12
N ARG A 96 -7.89 -13.73 -15.43
CA ARG A 96 -6.60 -14.42 -15.41
C ARG A 96 -6.18 -14.99 -16.78
N GLN A 97 -7.14 -15.36 -17.60
CA GLN A 97 -6.85 -15.75 -18.99
C GLN A 97 -6.48 -14.54 -19.86
N PHE A 98 -7.07 -13.40 -19.53
CA PHE A 98 -6.82 -12.15 -20.22
C PHE A 98 -5.47 -11.53 -19.86
N HIS A 99 -5.09 -11.54 -18.58
CA HIS A 99 -3.86 -10.94 -18.07
C HIS A 99 -3.35 -11.65 -16.83
N ASN A 100 -2.02 -11.82 -16.73
CA ASN A 100 -1.41 -12.59 -15.63
C ASN A 100 -0.99 -11.73 -14.45
N ASN A 101 -0.67 -10.44 -14.67
CA ASN A 101 -0.21 -9.53 -13.62
C ASN A 101 -1.40 -8.79 -12.99
N LEU A 102 -2.21 -9.52 -12.23
CA LEU A 102 -3.45 -9.06 -11.64
C LEU A 102 -3.42 -9.09 -10.11
N ILE A 103 -4.01 -8.07 -9.53
CA ILE A 103 -4.50 -8.05 -8.15
C ILE A 103 -6.02 -8.04 -8.22
N CYS A 104 -6.67 -9.06 -7.68
CA CYS A 104 -8.12 -9.17 -7.66
C CYS A 104 -8.62 -8.88 -6.25
N ILE A 105 -9.51 -7.91 -6.10
CA ILE A 105 -10.12 -7.55 -4.82
C ILE A 105 -11.64 -7.63 -4.90
N GLU A 106 -12.26 -7.87 -3.74
CA GLU A 106 -13.70 -7.84 -3.55
C GLU A 106 -14.06 -6.84 -2.46
N THR A 107 -15.04 -5.97 -2.73
CA THR A 107 -15.45 -4.90 -1.82
C THR A 107 -16.87 -4.44 -2.11
N GLU A 108 -17.50 -3.80 -1.12
CA GLU A 108 -18.78 -3.07 -1.31
C GLU A 108 -18.58 -1.67 -1.92
N LYS A 109 -17.34 -1.17 -1.89
CA LYS A 109 -16.99 0.16 -2.41
C LYS A 109 -17.01 0.17 -3.93
N SER A 110 -17.40 1.29 -4.50
CA SER A 110 -17.30 1.54 -5.95
C SER A 110 -15.85 1.73 -6.40
N VAL A 111 -15.59 1.57 -7.71
CA VAL A 111 -14.25 1.80 -8.29
C VAL A 111 -13.72 3.21 -7.97
N PRO A 112 -14.51 4.31 -8.07
CA PRO A 112 -14.04 5.63 -7.67
C PRO A 112 -13.68 5.74 -6.17
N GLU A 113 -14.44 5.11 -5.28
CA GLU A 113 -14.14 5.12 -3.84
C GLU A 113 -12.83 4.39 -3.55
N VAL A 114 -12.60 3.24 -4.17
CA VAL A 114 -11.32 2.51 -4.05
C VAL A 114 -10.18 3.34 -4.63
N MET A 115 -10.38 3.96 -5.79
CA MET A 115 -9.39 4.84 -6.42
C MET A 115 -8.99 6.00 -5.50
N ASN A 116 -9.96 6.71 -4.94
CA ASN A 116 -9.69 7.84 -4.05
C ASN A 116 -8.92 7.39 -2.81
N ALA A 117 -9.34 6.30 -2.18
CA ALA A 117 -8.66 5.77 -1.01
C ALA A 117 -7.20 5.36 -1.30
N LEU A 118 -6.95 4.74 -2.44
CA LEU A 118 -5.59 4.38 -2.86
C LEU A 118 -4.74 5.62 -3.16
N VAL A 119 -5.31 6.63 -3.79
CA VAL A 119 -4.62 7.90 -4.06
C VAL A 119 -4.26 8.61 -2.74
N GLU A 120 -5.15 8.61 -1.74
CA GLU A 120 -4.86 9.15 -0.41
C GLU A 120 -3.71 8.40 0.28
N ILE A 121 -3.68 7.07 0.19
CA ILE A 121 -2.56 6.25 0.70
C ILE A 121 -1.25 6.65 0.01
N PHE A 122 -1.28 6.79 -1.32
CA PHE A 122 -0.10 7.21 -2.08
C PHE A 122 0.44 8.56 -1.62
N TYR A 123 -0.43 9.57 -1.50
CA TYR A 123 -0.03 10.90 -1.04
C TYR A 123 0.56 10.87 0.37
N ARG A 124 -0.07 10.13 1.29
CA ARG A 124 0.41 9.97 2.67
C ARG A 124 1.81 9.34 2.72
N LEU A 125 2.04 8.30 1.94
CA LEU A 125 3.34 7.62 1.88
C LEU A 125 4.43 8.49 1.25
N VAL A 126 4.13 9.20 0.16
CA VAL A 126 5.06 10.12 -0.48
C VAL A 126 5.43 11.29 0.46
N GLU A 127 4.45 11.83 1.17
CA GLU A 127 4.69 12.90 2.14
C GLU A 127 5.53 12.41 3.32
N TRP A 128 5.23 11.22 3.82
CA TRP A 128 6.04 10.58 4.86
C TRP A 128 7.50 10.41 4.43
N ASP A 129 7.75 9.81 3.28
CA ASP A 129 9.10 9.61 2.75
C ASP A 129 9.86 10.93 2.62
N LYS A 130 9.22 11.95 2.05
CA LYS A 130 9.79 13.30 1.94
C LYS A 130 10.17 13.87 3.31
N ASN A 131 9.27 13.76 4.30
CA ASN A 131 9.50 14.28 5.64
C ASN A 131 10.64 13.53 6.36
N MET A 132 10.72 12.19 6.17
CA MET A 132 11.81 11.36 6.67
C MET A 132 13.17 11.79 6.08
N HIS A 133 13.22 12.04 4.78
CA HIS A 133 14.44 12.52 4.12
C HIS A 133 14.88 13.90 4.64
N ILE A 134 13.94 14.83 4.79
CA ILE A 134 14.22 16.16 5.35
C ILE A 134 14.76 16.03 6.77
N ALA A 135 14.10 15.26 7.62
CA ALA A 135 14.51 15.05 9.00
C ALA A 135 15.92 14.42 9.10
N ALA A 136 16.21 13.44 8.25
CA ALA A 136 17.55 12.85 8.19
C ALA A 136 18.62 13.85 7.75
N LEU A 137 18.34 14.71 6.77
CA LEU A 137 19.26 15.77 6.33
C LEU A 137 19.47 16.85 7.40
N GLU A 138 18.45 17.16 8.21
CA GLU A 138 18.51 18.08 9.32
C GLU A 138 19.20 17.50 10.57
N GLY A 139 19.51 16.21 10.56
CA GLY A 139 20.13 15.52 11.70
C GLY A 139 19.20 15.34 12.88
N LYS A 140 17.90 15.17 12.62
CA LYS A 140 16.88 14.88 13.64
C LYS A 140 17.20 13.61 14.39
N ASP A 141 16.82 13.54 15.67
CA ASP A 141 17.03 12.35 16.48
C ASP A 141 16.05 11.21 16.14
N VAL A 142 16.25 10.06 16.73
CA VAL A 142 15.46 8.85 16.45
C VAL A 142 13.99 9.04 16.89
N GLN A 143 13.73 9.78 17.99
CA GLN A 143 12.38 10.04 18.43
C GLN A 143 11.60 10.91 17.43
N GLU A 144 12.24 11.95 16.90
CA GLU A 144 11.62 12.81 15.86
C GLU A 144 11.31 12.01 14.59
N LEU A 145 12.16 11.05 14.19
CA LEU A 145 11.91 10.15 13.06
C LEU A 145 10.70 9.22 13.33
N ILE A 146 10.59 8.70 14.55
CA ILE A 146 9.43 7.89 14.96
C ILE A 146 8.15 8.74 14.97
N ASP A 147 8.19 9.97 15.50
CA ASP A 147 7.04 10.88 15.53
C ASP A 147 6.54 11.23 14.11
N ILE A 148 7.45 11.44 13.15
CA ILE A 148 7.11 11.64 11.74
C ILE A 148 6.46 10.39 11.13
N SER A 149 6.87 9.20 11.58
CA SER A 149 6.39 7.93 11.06
C SER A 149 5.07 7.47 11.69
N GLU A 150 4.71 7.98 12.86
CA GLU A 150 3.52 7.56 13.61
C GLU A 150 2.20 7.60 12.80
N PRO A 151 1.93 8.62 11.95
CA PRO A 151 0.72 8.64 11.13
C PRO A 151 0.64 7.54 10.06
N VAL A 152 1.77 6.90 9.75
CA VAL A 152 1.88 5.82 8.75
C VAL A 152 2.01 4.46 9.42
N LEU A 153 2.65 4.42 10.59
CA LEU A 153 2.84 3.21 11.39
C LEU A 153 1.60 2.97 12.25
N GLU A 154 0.81 2.00 11.92
CA GLU A 154 -0.43 1.66 12.67
C GLU A 154 -0.13 0.83 13.93
N TYR A 155 1.08 0.31 14.05
CA TYR A 155 1.51 -0.52 15.18
C TYR A 155 2.44 0.23 16.13
N PRO A 156 2.33 -0.04 17.45
CA PRO A 156 3.29 0.48 18.42
C PRO A 156 4.70 0.04 18.08
N MET A 157 5.64 0.96 18.12
CA MET A 157 7.06 0.71 17.87
C MET A 157 7.90 1.24 19.02
N ILE A 158 8.92 0.47 19.41
CA ILE A 158 9.93 0.88 20.38
C ILE A 158 11.29 0.58 19.78
N VAL A 159 12.20 1.53 19.86
CA VAL A 159 13.57 1.41 19.40
C VAL A 159 14.50 1.37 20.62
N PHE A 160 15.34 0.36 20.67
CA PHE A 160 16.33 0.18 21.72
C PHE A 160 17.74 0.32 21.16
N ASP A 161 18.67 0.73 21.99
CA ASP A 161 20.09 0.58 21.71
C ASP A 161 20.60 -0.84 22.00
N ALA A 162 21.92 -1.06 21.83
CA ALA A 162 22.54 -2.36 22.10
C ALA A 162 22.57 -2.73 23.60
N SER A 163 22.34 -1.78 24.50
CA SER A 163 22.25 -1.96 25.95
C SER A 163 20.83 -2.13 26.45
N PHE A 164 19.85 -2.21 25.52
CA PHE A 164 18.40 -2.23 25.77
C PHE A 164 17.84 -0.94 26.38
N ASP A 165 18.56 0.17 26.28
CA ASP A 165 18.01 1.48 26.63
C ASP A 165 17.06 1.95 25.54
N VAL A 166 15.91 2.52 25.95
CA VAL A 166 14.90 3.03 25.00
C VAL A 166 15.39 4.31 24.36
N LEU A 167 15.54 4.29 23.02
CA LEU A 167 15.91 5.46 22.23
C LEU A 167 14.71 6.24 21.75
N ALA A 168 13.63 5.56 21.35
CA ALA A 168 12.44 6.16 20.82
C ALA A 168 11.22 5.21 20.87
N TYR A 169 10.02 5.76 20.82
CA TYR A 169 8.78 4.99 20.81
C TYR A 169 7.62 5.79 20.21
N THR A 170 6.61 5.07 19.71
CA THR A 170 5.34 5.66 19.27
C THR A 170 4.43 5.95 20.47
N LYS A 171 3.66 7.04 20.43
CA LYS A 171 2.72 7.43 21.50
C LYS A 171 1.66 6.36 21.80
N HIS A 172 1.32 5.53 20.81
CA HIS A 172 0.40 4.40 20.97
C HIS A 172 0.91 3.32 21.94
N CYS A 173 2.21 3.25 22.20
CA CYS A 173 2.79 2.28 23.15
C CYS A 173 2.24 2.49 24.56
N GLU A 174 2.02 3.74 25.00
CA GLU A 174 1.57 4.06 26.35
C GLU A 174 0.16 3.54 26.65
N SER A 175 -0.73 3.54 25.64
CA SER A 175 -2.13 3.17 25.82
C SER A 175 -2.42 1.68 25.70
N HIS A 176 -1.71 0.97 24.83
CA HIS A 176 -1.99 -0.43 24.51
C HIS A 176 -1.21 -1.45 25.34
N TYR A 177 -0.05 -1.07 25.86
CA TYR A 177 0.86 -1.96 26.57
C TYR A 177 1.34 -1.37 27.89
N LYS A 178 0.41 -0.82 28.68
CA LYS A 178 0.72 -0.10 29.92
C LYS A 178 1.69 -0.88 30.84
N THR A 179 1.42 -2.16 31.09
CA THR A 179 2.27 -2.98 31.97
C THR A 179 3.66 -3.21 31.38
N PHE A 180 3.73 -3.49 30.07
CA PHE A 180 5.00 -3.63 29.37
C PHE A 180 5.76 -2.31 29.32
N TRP A 181 5.06 -1.22 29.07
CA TRP A 181 5.59 0.13 29.05
C TRP A 181 6.17 0.56 30.41
N GLU A 182 5.44 0.30 31.50
CA GLU A 182 5.92 0.57 32.87
C GLU A 182 7.22 -0.23 33.17
N THR A 183 7.33 -1.46 32.69
CA THR A 183 8.54 -2.28 32.82
C THR A 183 9.69 -1.70 32.00
N VAL A 184 9.42 -1.26 30.77
CA VAL A 184 10.42 -0.64 29.88
C VAL A 184 10.97 0.67 30.47
N GLN A 185 10.09 1.52 31.04
CA GLN A 185 10.50 2.78 31.67
C GLN A 185 11.31 2.59 32.96
N GLN A 186 11.10 1.49 33.68
CA GLN A 186 11.84 1.17 34.90
C GLN A 186 13.25 0.61 34.61
N GLY A 187 13.57 0.39 33.35
CA GLY A 187 14.75 -0.36 32.94
C GLY A 187 14.61 -1.85 33.29
N TYR A 188 15.17 -2.72 32.47
CA TYR A 188 15.37 -4.13 32.86
C TYR A 188 16.41 -4.16 33.97
N THR A 189 15.99 -3.93 35.21
CA THR A 189 16.82 -4.27 36.37
C THR A 189 16.65 -5.75 36.59
N ASP A 190 17.75 -6.53 36.38
CA ASP A 190 17.88 -7.93 36.75
C ASP A 190 17.38 -8.22 38.19
#